data_99db5fbc3aade4aad28513a8a23dcf3a
#
_entry.id   99db5fbc3aade4aad28513a8a23dcf3a
#
_cell.length_a   1.000
_cell.length_b   1.000
_cell.length_c   1.000
_cell.angle_alpha   90.00
_cell.angle_beta   90.00
_cell.angle_gamma   90.00
#
_symmetry.space_group_name_H-M   'P 1'
#
loop_
_entity.id
_entity.type
_entity.pdbx_description
1 polymer ?
#
loop_
_entity_poly.entity_id
_entity_poly.type
_entity_poly.pdbx_seq_one_letter_code
_entity_poly.pdbx_strand_id
1 'polypeptide(L)'
;IGVRLVGSEMCIRDSFMSLGVHRLWKKNLLNMMNPSPNHKLVDVACGTGDIAKLFLEHVGKSSQITCIDPNAGMIKKGKEKLNRFENLNWIKSSAEKLPLKKNLFDFYTISFGLRNTKNLDKTLSEAYRVLKPGGRFFCLEFSKIQNSSLDFFYKNYSKLIPLIGQLVVGDKKPYEYLIKSIENFINQDELIDLMKKHNFKKCFYRNLSGGIVSIHSGWKI
;
A
#
# COMPACT_ATOMS: atom_id res chain seq x y z
N ILE A 1 -11.09 15.97 0.70
CA ILE A 1 -11.62 14.65 0.32
C ILE A 1 -12.25 14.07 1.56
N GLY A 2 -13.59 13.90 1.44
CA GLY A 2 -14.45 13.62 2.58
C GLY A 2 -14.00 12.42 3.43
N VAL A 3 -13.97 12.65 4.72
CA VAL A 3 -13.68 11.75 5.83
C VAL A 3 -14.67 10.55 5.92
N ARG A 4 -15.46 10.26 4.90
CA ARG A 4 -16.65 9.39 4.99
C ARG A 4 -16.46 7.92 4.63
N LEU A 5 -15.33 7.52 4.02
CA LEU A 5 -15.09 6.09 3.76
C LEU A 5 -14.22 5.51 4.87
N VAL A 6 -14.84 4.93 5.88
CA VAL A 6 -14.15 4.39 7.02
C VAL A 6 -14.29 2.86 7.05
N GLY A 7 -13.19 2.17 6.77
CA GLY A 7 -12.99 0.75 7.08
C GLY A 7 -13.78 -0.23 6.22
N SER A 8 -15.05 -0.51 6.53
CA SER A 8 -15.86 -1.50 5.80
C SER A 8 -16.13 -1.11 4.35
N GLU A 9 -16.42 0.16 4.10
CA GLU A 9 -16.70 0.66 2.74
C GLU A 9 -15.45 0.66 1.86
N MET A 10 -14.27 0.93 2.42
CA MET A 10 -13.01 0.83 1.70
C MET A 10 -12.67 -0.63 1.36
N CYS A 11 -12.89 -1.56 2.29
CA CYS A 11 -12.74 -3.00 2.02
C CYS A 11 -13.74 -3.50 0.96
N ILE A 12 -14.98 -3.03 0.99
CA ILE A 12 -15.99 -3.36 -0.02
C ILE A 12 -15.56 -2.82 -1.37
N ARG A 13 -15.16 -1.54 -1.46
CA ARG A 13 -14.66 -0.91 -2.67
C ARG A 13 -13.47 -1.68 -3.27
N ASP A 14 -12.47 -1.98 -2.46
CA ASP A 14 -11.27 -2.69 -2.90
C ASP A 14 -11.59 -4.14 -3.32
N SER A 15 -12.58 -4.78 -2.67
CA SER A 15 -13.07 -6.10 -3.06
C SER A 15 -13.78 -6.07 -4.41
N PHE A 16 -14.59 -5.06 -4.70
CA PHE A 16 -15.22 -4.92 -6.01
C PHE A 16 -14.20 -4.63 -7.11
N MET A 17 -13.26 -3.67 -6.86
CA MET A 17 -12.21 -3.34 -7.86
C MET A 17 -11.32 -4.52 -8.20
N SER A 18 -11.07 -5.39 -7.26
CA SER A 18 -10.13 -6.51 -7.41
C SER A 18 -10.83 -7.88 -7.52
N LEU A 19 -12.17 -7.92 -7.51
CA LEU A 19 -12.93 -9.19 -7.39
C LEU A 19 -12.43 -10.06 -6.23
N GLY A 20 -12.00 -9.43 -5.12
CA GLY A 20 -11.45 -10.11 -3.95
C GLY A 20 -9.97 -10.53 -4.05
N VAL A 21 -9.33 -10.35 -5.21
CA VAL A 21 -7.93 -10.76 -5.47
C VAL A 21 -6.91 -9.92 -4.68
N HIS A 22 -7.29 -8.74 -4.16
CA HIS A 22 -6.40 -7.88 -3.36
C HIS A 22 -5.75 -8.61 -2.17
N ARG A 23 -6.43 -9.60 -1.59
CA ARG A 23 -5.87 -10.44 -0.51
C ARG A 23 -4.71 -11.30 -1.00
N LEU A 24 -4.81 -11.82 -2.22
CA LEU A 24 -3.73 -12.59 -2.85
C LEU A 24 -2.54 -11.69 -3.17
N TRP A 25 -2.78 -10.47 -3.66
CA TRP A 25 -1.70 -9.50 -3.92
C TRP A 25 -0.93 -9.14 -2.64
N LYS A 26 -1.62 -8.95 -1.51
CA LYS A 26 -0.98 -8.69 -0.21
C LYS A 26 -0.18 -9.90 0.27
N LYS A 27 -0.65 -11.14 0.05
CA LYS A 27 0.13 -12.35 0.34
C LYS A 27 1.37 -12.45 -0.55
N ASN A 28 1.26 -12.13 -1.84
CA ASN A 28 2.41 -12.08 -2.74
C ASN A 28 3.45 -11.05 -2.31
N LEU A 29 3.01 -9.88 -1.81
CA LEU A 29 3.91 -8.89 -1.22
C LEU A 29 4.67 -9.47 -0.03
N LEU A 30 3.98 -10.14 0.90
CA LEU A 30 4.62 -10.76 2.06
C LEU A 30 5.63 -11.85 1.64
N ASN A 31 5.26 -12.70 0.67
CA ASN A 31 6.14 -13.75 0.14
C ASN A 31 7.41 -13.14 -0.49
N MET A 32 7.28 -12.03 -1.23
CA MET A 32 8.45 -11.32 -1.79
C MET A 32 9.32 -10.66 -0.72
N MET A 33 8.70 -10.21 0.36
CA MET A 33 9.40 -9.64 1.50
C MET A 33 10.21 -10.69 2.24
N ASN A 34 9.67 -11.90 2.39
CA ASN A 34 10.26 -13.05 3.09
C ASN A 34 10.85 -12.65 4.46
N PRO A 35 10.02 -12.12 5.37
CA PRO A 35 10.51 -11.61 6.64
C PRO A 35 10.90 -12.75 7.58
N SER A 36 11.88 -12.49 8.43
CA SER A 36 12.30 -13.39 9.51
C SER A 36 11.89 -12.84 10.88
N PRO A 37 11.83 -13.67 11.92
CA PRO A 37 11.63 -13.21 13.30
C PRO A 37 12.59 -12.06 13.66
N ASN A 38 12.13 -11.13 14.50
CA ASN A 38 12.84 -9.91 14.94
C ASN A 38 13.00 -8.80 13.88
N HIS A 39 12.61 -8.99 12.63
CA HIS A 39 12.56 -7.90 11.67
C HIS A 39 11.53 -6.83 12.09
N LYS A 40 11.89 -5.56 11.88
CA LYS A 40 11.05 -4.40 12.14
C LYS A 40 10.41 -3.89 10.86
N LEU A 41 9.09 -3.77 10.87
CA LEU A 41 8.31 -3.26 9.74
C LEU A 41 7.74 -1.88 10.07
N VAL A 42 7.82 -0.94 9.13
CA VAL A 42 6.92 0.21 9.07
C VAL A 42 5.96 0.05 7.91
N ASP A 43 4.66 0.02 8.22
CA ASP A 43 3.56 -0.06 7.23
C ASP A 43 2.89 1.31 7.14
N VAL A 44 3.08 2.01 6.02
CA VAL A 44 2.65 3.39 5.80
C VAL A 44 1.43 3.42 4.89
N ALA A 45 0.48 4.33 5.18
CA ALA A 45 -0.89 4.27 4.66
C ALA A 45 -1.52 2.89 4.94
N CYS A 46 -1.31 2.42 6.17
CA CYS A 46 -1.60 1.05 6.58
C CYS A 46 -3.11 0.72 6.63
N GLY A 47 -3.97 1.75 6.63
CA GLY A 47 -5.39 1.57 6.77
C GLY A 47 -5.74 0.85 8.08
N THR A 48 -6.39 -0.31 7.97
CA THR A 48 -6.74 -1.16 9.13
C THR A 48 -5.68 -2.21 9.46
N GLY A 49 -4.46 -2.12 8.89
CA GLY A 49 -3.31 -2.95 9.23
C GLY A 49 -3.31 -4.36 8.61
N ASP A 50 -3.80 -4.52 7.41
CA ASP A 50 -3.82 -5.83 6.76
C ASP A 50 -2.42 -6.41 6.51
N ILE A 51 -1.46 -5.58 6.08
CA ILE A 51 -0.07 -6.01 5.88
C ILE A 51 0.59 -6.32 7.23
N ALA A 52 0.37 -5.47 8.23
CA ALA A 52 0.86 -5.70 9.59
C ALA A 52 0.34 -7.03 10.16
N LYS A 53 -0.95 -7.35 9.95
CA LYS A 53 -1.54 -8.63 10.34
C LYS A 53 -0.83 -9.81 9.68
N LEU A 54 -0.71 -9.79 8.34
CA LEU A 54 -0.06 -10.86 7.57
C LEU A 54 1.40 -11.04 8.00
N PHE A 55 2.11 -9.94 8.26
CA PHE A 55 3.49 -9.97 8.72
C PHE A 55 3.59 -10.68 10.08
N LEU A 56 2.77 -10.30 11.07
CA LEU A 56 2.77 -10.92 12.40
C LEU A 56 2.35 -12.39 12.39
N GLU A 57 1.40 -12.75 11.54
CA GLU A 57 0.98 -14.14 11.36
C GLU A 57 2.10 -15.00 10.75
N HIS A 58 3.01 -14.39 10.00
CA HIS A 58 4.16 -15.09 9.40
C HIS A 58 5.35 -15.22 10.36
N VAL A 59 5.74 -14.11 11.03
CA VAL A 59 6.99 -14.06 11.85
C VAL A 59 6.77 -14.26 13.34
N GLY A 60 5.52 -14.26 13.80
CA GLY A 60 5.19 -14.38 15.20
C GLY A 60 5.38 -13.08 16.01
N LYS A 61 5.35 -13.22 17.35
CA LYS A 61 5.29 -12.08 18.29
C LYS A 61 6.63 -11.37 18.54
N SER A 62 7.74 -11.86 18.01
CA SER A 62 9.08 -11.27 18.26
C SER A 62 9.35 -10.00 17.46
N SER A 63 8.57 -9.75 16.43
CA SER A 63 8.74 -8.60 15.53
C SER A 63 7.97 -7.38 16.01
N GLN A 64 8.52 -6.19 15.75
CA GLN A 64 7.88 -4.90 16.04
C GLN A 64 7.37 -4.27 14.76
N ILE A 65 6.11 -3.81 14.76
CA ILE A 65 5.51 -3.14 13.62
C ILE A 65 5.02 -1.77 14.00
N THR A 66 5.32 -0.79 13.16
CA THR A 66 4.76 0.56 13.26
C THR A 66 3.80 0.78 12.09
N CYS A 67 2.53 0.95 12.41
CA CYS A 67 1.45 1.24 11.49
C CYS A 67 1.21 2.75 11.43
N ILE A 68 1.28 3.34 10.24
CA ILE A 68 1.10 4.79 10.04
C ILE A 68 -0.01 5.04 9.05
N ASP A 69 -0.96 5.90 9.43
CA ASP A 69 -2.03 6.34 8.54
C ASP A 69 -2.45 7.79 8.90
N PRO A 70 -2.75 8.67 7.93
CA PRO A 70 -3.26 10.00 8.23
C PRO A 70 -4.70 9.99 8.77
N ASN A 71 -5.47 8.91 8.54
CA ASN A 71 -6.86 8.79 8.92
C ASN A 71 -7.02 8.15 10.31
N ALA A 72 -7.40 8.96 11.30
CA ALA A 72 -7.61 8.48 12.67
C ALA A 72 -8.70 7.40 12.79
N GLY A 73 -9.72 7.44 11.93
CA GLY A 73 -10.78 6.43 11.91
C GLY A 73 -10.28 5.06 11.44
N MET A 74 -9.35 5.04 10.48
CA MET A 74 -8.68 3.81 10.03
C MET A 74 -7.82 3.21 11.14
N ILE A 75 -7.04 4.04 11.82
CA ILE A 75 -6.23 3.64 12.98
C ILE A 75 -7.12 3.05 14.07
N LYS A 76 -8.24 3.72 14.42
CA LYS A 76 -9.18 3.22 15.45
C LYS A 76 -9.67 1.82 15.10
N LYS A 77 -10.19 1.63 13.88
CA LYS A 77 -10.64 0.30 13.40
C LYS A 77 -9.51 -0.73 13.33
N GLY A 78 -8.31 -0.31 12.97
CA GLY A 78 -7.13 -1.18 12.96
C GLY A 78 -6.78 -1.68 14.36
N LYS A 79 -6.77 -0.80 15.35
CA LYS A 79 -6.54 -1.15 16.77
C LYS A 79 -7.60 -2.13 17.29
N GLU A 80 -8.88 -1.89 16.98
CA GLU A 80 -9.97 -2.79 17.37
C GLU A 80 -9.81 -4.18 16.72
N LYS A 81 -9.52 -4.21 15.42
CA LYS A 81 -9.34 -5.44 14.63
C LYS A 81 -8.13 -6.26 15.06
N LEU A 82 -7.05 -5.62 15.46
CA LEU A 82 -5.76 -6.23 15.77
C LEU A 82 -5.40 -6.14 17.26
N ASN A 83 -6.39 -5.98 18.14
CA ASN A 83 -6.22 -5.83 19.60
C ASN A 83 -5.48 -6.99 20.26
N ARG A 84 -5.49 -8.19 19.66
CA ARG A 84 -4.77 -9.38 20.13
C ARG A 84 -3.24 -9.31 19.97
N PHE A 85 -2.74 -8.31 19.20
CA PHE A 85 -1.31 -8.15 18.96
C PHE A 85 -0.77 -6.94 19.74
N GLU A 86 0.08 -7.18 20.72
CA GLU A 86 0.63 -6.15 21.60
C GLU A 86 1.81 -5.38 20.99
N ASN A 87 2.46 -5.95 19.98
CA ASN A 87 3.67 -5.42 19.36
C ASN A 87 3.40 -4.52 18.13
N LEU A 88 2.21 -3.94 18.07
CA LEU A 88 1.79 -2.95 17.09
C LEU A 88 1.82 -1.54 17.68
N ASN A 89 2.62 -0.67 17.06
CA ASN A 89 2.61 0.77 17.35
C ASN A 89 1.82 1.51 16.26
N TRP A 90 0.83 2.32 16.66
CA TRP A 90 -0.03 3.06 15.73
C TRP A 90 0.22 4.56 15.83
N ILE A 91 0.55 5.19 14.71
CA ILE A 91 0.88 6.61 14.64
C ILE A 91 0.02 7.29 13.57
N LYS A 92 -0.62 8.40 13.94
CA LYS A 92 -1.31 9.26 12.96
C LYS A 92 -0.30 10.21 12.33
N SER A 93 0.06 9.96 11.07
CA SER A 93 0.95 10.84 10.29
C SER A 93 0.78 10.62 8.80
N SER A 94 1.25 11.59 7.99
CA SER A 94 1.36 11.42 6.54
C SER A 94 2.65 10.71 6.15
N ALA A 95 2.68 10.14 4.96
CA ALA A 95 3.85 9.44 4.42
C ALA A 95 5.03 10.38 4.13
N GLU A 96 4.74 11.66 3.91
CA GLU A 96 5.73 12.71 3.58
C GLU A 96 6.50 13.25 4.79
N LYS A 97 6.06 12.92 6.01
CA LYS A 97 6.71 13.36 7.25
C LYS A 97 6.47 12.34 8.35
N LEU A 98 7.39 11.41 8.49
CA LEU A 98 7.30 10.33 9.47
C LEU A 98 7.94 10.75 10.81
N PRO A 99 7.22 10.70 11.95
CA PRO A 99 7.77 11.02 13.26
C PRO A 99 8.62 9.84 13.81
N LEU A 100 9.57 9.40 13.00
CA LEU A 100 10.42 8.23 13.24
C LEU A 100 11.89 8.59 13.10
N LYS A 101 12.75 7.91 13.85
CA LYS A 101 14.20 8.03 13.71
C LYS A 101 14.68 7.41 12.39
N LYS A 102 15.82 7.89 11.87
CA LYS A 102 16.49 7.28 10.72
C LYS A 102 17.02 5.88 11.06
N ASN A 103 17.17 5.03 10.06
CA ASN A 103 17.83 3.72 10.15
C ASN A 103 17.21 2.79 11.21
N LEU A 104 15.88 2.71 11.25
CA LEU A 104 15.18 1.98 12.31
C LEU A 104 14.55 0.66 11.82
N PHE A 105 14.13 0.58 10.56
CA PHE A 105 13.30 -0.51 10.04
C PHE A 105 14.05 -1.36 9.01
N ASP A 106 13.78 -2.65 9.04
CA ASP A 106 14.26 -3.62 8.06
C ASP A 106 13.39 -3.58 6.78
N PHE A 107 12.08 -3.34 6.96
CA PHE A 107 11.12 -3.23 5.88
C PHE A 107 10.27 -1.96 5.99
N TYR A 108 10.02 -1.35 4.84
CA TYR A 108 9.02 -0.31 4.65
C TYR A 108 8.00 -0.81 3.63
N THR A 109 6.73 -0.77 3.98
CA THR A 109 5.64 -1.07 3.06
C THR A 109 4.70 0.12 2.87
N ILE A 110 4.20 0.26 1.65
CA ILE A 110 3.07 1.12 1.33
C ILE A 110 2.18 0.38 0.33
N SER A 111 0.92 0.08 0.71
CA SER A 111 0.01 -0.73 -0.10
C SER A 111 -1.25 0.05 -0.44
N PHE A 112 -1.48 0.29 -1.74
CA PHE A 112 -2.61 1.05 -2.28
C PHE A 112 -2.74 2.47 -1.70
N GLY A 113 -1.62 3.03 -1.24
CA GLY A 113 -1.55 4.33 -0.59
C GLY A 113 -0.65 5.34 -1.29
N LEU A 114 0.34 4.89 -2.08
CA LEU A 114 1.36 5.77 -2.67
C LEU A 114 0.73 6.79 -3.63
N ARG A 115 -0.23 6.38 -4.45
CA ARG A 115 -0.96 7.26 -5.39
C ARG A 115 -1.75 8.38 -4.71
N ASN A 116 -2.05 8.24 -3.41
CA ASN A 116 -2.79 9.22 -2.63
C ASN A 116 -1.90 10.19 -1.86
N THR A 117 -0.57 10.03 -1.93
CA THR A 117 0.38 10.94 -1.29
C THR A 117 0.44 12.25 -2.08
N LYS A 118 0.65 13.36 -1.36
CA LYS A 118 0.72 14.69 -1.97
C LYS A 118 2.04 14.93 -2.69
N ASN A 119 3.09 14.23 -2.27
CA ASN A 119 4.44 14.41 -2.81
C ASN A 119 5.21 13.09 -2.76
N LEU A 120 5.39 12.47 -3.94
CA LEU A 120 6.10 11.20 -4.09
C LEU A 120 7.58 11.31 -3.70
N ASP A 121 8.25 12.40 -4.08
CA ASP A 121 9.67 12.63 -3.73
C ASP A 121 9.87 12.65 -2.20
N LYS A 122 9.03 13.40 -1.46
CA LYS A 122 9.11 13.42 0.01
C LYS A 122 8.79 12.05 0.61
N THR A 123 7.81 11.35 0.08
CA THR A 123 7.44 10.01 0.56
C THR A 123 8.59 9.03 0.39
N LEU A 124 9.24 8.99 -0.77
CA LEU A 124 10.38 8.11 -1.02
C LEU A 124 11.63 8.52 -0.23
N SER A 125 11.85 9.82 -0.05
CA SER A 125 12.92 10.33 0.82
C SER A 125 12.73 9.87 2.27
N GLU A 126 11.51 9.96 2.82
CA GLU A 126 11.19 9.49 4.17
C GLU A 126 11.31 7.96 4.29
N ALA A 127 10.85 7.22 3.27
CA ALA A 127 11.01 5.78 3.22
C ALA A 127 12.49 5.37 3.27
N TYR A 128 13.34 6.04 2.46
CA TYR A 128 14.77 5.81 2.48
C TYR A 128 15.40 6.17 3.83
N ARG A 129 14.99 7.29 4.42
CA ARG A 129 15.53 7.78 5.69
C ARG A 129 15.29 6.81 6.84
N VAL A 130 14.08 6.25 6.97
CA VAL A 130 13.71 5.38 8.09
C VAL A 130 14.20 3.94 7.96
N LEU A 131 14.48 3.49 6.75
CA LEU A 131 15.08 2.18 6.51
C LEU A 131 16.53 2.13 7.01
N LYS A 132 16.94 0.99 7.56
CA LYS A 132 18.35 0.67 7.85
C LYS A 132 19.15 0.48 6.56
N PRO A 133 20.49 0.66 6.58
CA PRO A 133 21.34 0.03 5.57
C PRO A 133 21.01 -1.47 5.49
N GLY A 134 20.85 -2.01 4.28
CA GLY A 134 20.34 -3.38 4.06
C GLY A 134 18.81 -3.52 4.16
N GLY A 135 18.10 -2.47 4.55
CA GLY A 135 16.63 -2.47 4.60
C GLY A 135 15.99 -2.36 3.21
N ARG A 136 14.75 -2.77 3.11
CA ARG A 136 14.06 -2.92 1.82
C ARG A 136 12.71 -2.22 1.78
N PHE A 137 12.52 -1.42 0.74
CA PHE A 137 11.26 -0.76 0.40
C PHE A 137 10.38 -1.68 -0.45
N PHE A 138 9.07 -1.65 -0.17
CA PHE A 138 8.05 -2.30 -0.98
C PHE A 138 6.85 -1.38 -1.19
N CYS A 139 6.41 -1.28 -2.44
CA CYS A 139 5.17 -0.62 -2.80
C CYS A 139 4.28 -1.58 -3.59
N LEU A 140 3.08 -1.85 -3.08
CA LEU A 140 2.02 -2.56 -3.80
C LEU A 140 0.99 -1.55 -4.26
N GLU A 141 0.86 -1.34 -5.57
CA GLU A 141 -0.04 -0.30 -6.09
C GLU A 141 -0.64 -0.71 -7.44
N PHE A 142 -1.79 -0.11 -7.76
CA PHE A 142 -2.34 -0.19 -9.10
C PHE A 142 -1.35 0.39 -10.11
N SER A 143 -1.32 -0.19 -11.30
CA SER A 143 -0.33 0.15 -12.31
C SER A 143 -0.93 0.24 -13.71
N LYS A 144 -0.13 0.67 -14.68
CA LYS A 144 -0.55 0.75 -16.07
C LYS A 144 -0.45 -0.63 -16.74
N ILE A 145 -1.56 -1.09 -17.29
CA ILE A 145 -1.61 -2.37 -18.00
C ILE A 145 -0.88 -2.21 -19.33
N GLN A 146 0.14 -3.04 -19.56
CA GLN A 146 0.96 -2.98 -20.78
C GLN A 146 0.32 -3.73 -21.96
N ASN A 147 -0.54 -4.73 -21.68
CA ASN A 147 -1.25 -5.48 -22.72
C ASN A 147 -2.50 -4.71 -23.15
N SER A 148 -2.55 -4.28 -24.40
CA SER A 148 -3.63 -3.46 -24.96
C SER A 148 -5.02 -4.12 -24.88
N SER A 149 -5.12 -5.42 -25.10
CA SER A 149 -6.39 -6.15 -25.00
C SER A 149 -6.89 -6.20 -23.57
N LEU A 150 -6.00 -6.51 -22.61
CA LEU A 150 -6.34 -6.54 -21.19
C LEU A 150 -6.68 -5.14 -20.66
N ASP A 151 -5.95 -4.10 -21.11
CA ASP A 151 -6.22 -2.70 -20.77
C ASP A 151 -7.61 -2.27 -21.25
N PHE A 152 -7.98 -2.64 -22.49
CA PHE A 152 -9.30 -2.37 -23.03
C PHE A 152 -10.42 -3.02 -22.18
N PHE A 153 -10.27 -4.30 -21.83
CA PHE A 153 -11.24 -4.99 -20.97
C PHE A 153 -11.32 -4.39 -19.59
N TYR A 154 -10.17 -4.09 -18.97
CA TYR A 154 -10.12 -3.50 -17.64
C TYR A 154 -10.72 -2.08 -17.61
N LYS A 155 -10.46 -1.24 -18.62
CA LYS A 155 -11.06 0.08 -18.76
C LYS A 155 -12.58 0.02 -18.89
N ASN A 156 -13.10 -0.92 -19.69
CA ASN A 156 -14.55 -1.10 -19.81
C ASN A 156 -15.17 -1.62 -18.50
N TYR A 157 -14.54 -2.56 -17.84
CA TYR A 157 -14.96 -3.04 -16.52
C TYR A 157 -14.94 -1.91 -15.49
N SER A 158 -13.87 -1.12 -15.44
CA SER A 158 -13.75 -0.01 -14.48
C SER A 158 -14.83 1.07 -14.63
N LYS A 159 -15.36 1.31 -15.85
CA LYS A 159 -16.50 2.21 -16.08
C LYS A 159 -17.79 1.73 -15.44
N LEU A 160 -17.95 0.43 -15.24
CA LEU A 160 -19.14 -0.16 -14.60
C LEU A 160 -19.07 -0.07 -13.06
N ILE A 161 -17.88 0.03 -12.50
CA ILE A 161 -17.65 -0.02 -11.06
C ILE A 161 -18.34 1.14 -10.30
N PRO A 162 -18.34 2.41 -10.77
CA PRO A 162 -19.07 3.49 -10.11
C PRO A 162 -20.60 3.24 -10.09
N LEU A 163 -21.15 2.60 -11.13
CA LEU A 163 -22.58 2.24 -11.19
C LEU A 163 -22.89 1.15 -10.16
N ILE A 164 -22.05 0.13 -10.05
CA ILE A 164 -22.16 -0.90 -9.03
C ILE A 164 -22.03 -0.28 -7.63
N GLY A 165 -21.08 0.63 -7.44
CA GLY A 165 -20.90 1.38 -6.19
C GLY A 165 -22.13 2.18 -5.78
N GLN A 166 -22.79 2.83 -6.74
CA GLN A 166 -24.04 3.54 -6.51
C GLN A 166 -25.16 2.60 -6.05
N LEU A 167 -25.25 1.41 -6.65
CA LEU A 167 -26.29 0.43 -6.31
C LEU A 167 -26.07 -0.23 -4.93
N VAL A 168 -24.80 -0.49 -4.56
CA VAL A 168 -24.47 -1.27 -3.36
C VAL A 168 -24.23 -0.38 -2.14
N VAL A 169 -23.57 0.77 -2.32
CA VAL A 169 -23.15 1.66 -1.22
C VAL A 169 -23.89 3.00 -1.23
N GLY A 170 -24.64 3.30 -2.32
CA GLY A 170 -25.39 4.54 -2.45
C GLY A 170 -24.54 5.76 -2.83
N ASP A 171 -23.23 5.60 -3.06
CA ASP A 171 -22.32 6.69 -3.45
C ASP A 171 -21.30 6.24 -4.49
N LYS A 172 -21.27 6.91 -5.65
CA LYS A 172 -20.32 6.63 -6.75
C LYS A 172 -19.00 7.39 -6.63
N LYS A 173 -18.97 8.52 -5.90
CA LYS A 173 -17.80 9.42 -5.83
C LYS A 173 -16.49 8.72 -5.40
N PRO A 174 -16.50 7.83 -4.40
CA PRO A 174 -15.28 7.11 -3.99
C PRO A 174 -14.69 6.22 -5.09
N TYR A 175 -15.55 5.68 -5.94
CA TYR A 175 -15.14 4.81 -7.05
C TYR A 175 -14.61 5.63 -8.23
N GLU A 176 -15.26 6.76 -8.57
CA GLU A 176 -14.77 7.73 -9.56
C GLU A 176 -13.38 8.27 -9.16
N TYR A 177 -13.23 8.63 -7.88
CA TYR A 177 -11.93 9.07 -7.34
C TYR A 177 -10.84 7.98 -7.48
N LEU A 178 -11.19 6.72 -7.16
CA LEU A 178 -10.25 5.61 -7.27
C LEU A 178 -9.76 5.44 -8.71
N ILE A 179 -10.67 5.40 -9.68
CA ILE A 179 -10.33 5.28 -11.10
C ILE A 179 -9.44 6.44 -11.53
N LYS A 180 -9.84 7.68 -11.25
CA LYS A 180 -9.07 8.87 -11.59
C LYS A 180 -7.68 8.89 -10.95
N SER A 181 -7.57 8.42 -9.70
CA SER A 181 -6.27 8.34 -9.01
C SER A 181 -5.35 7.29 -9.63
N ILE A 182 -5.88 6.18 -10.14
CA ILE A 182 -5.12 5.15 -10.86
C ILE A 182 -4.66 5.69 -12.23
N GLU A 183 -5.55 6.35 -12.96
CA GLU A 183 -5.23 6.93 -14.27
C GLU A 183 -4.14 8.00 -14.20
N ASN A 184 -4.13 8.81 -13.15
CA ASN A 184 -3.16 9.88 -12.94
C ASN A 184 -1.85 9.41 -12.29
N PHE A 185 -1.79 8.17 -11.81
CA PHE A 185 -0.57 7.66 -11.17
C PHE A 185 0.51 7.34 -12.21
N ILE A 186 1.76 7.52 -11.81
CA ILE A 186 2.93 7.21 -12.65
C ILE A 186 2.97 5.73 -13.02
N ASN A 187 3.61 5.40 -14.13
CA ASN A 187 3.78 4.01 -14.55
C ASN A 187 4.89 3.31 -13.76
N GLN A 188 5.08 2.02 -14.04
CA GLN A 188 6.01 1.17 -13.30
C GLN A 188 7.46 1.63 -13.44
N ASP A 189 7.88 1.99 -14.65
CA ASP A 189 9.27 2.38 -14.94
C ASP A 189 9.57 3.77 -14.38
N GLU A 190 8.62 4.71 -14.47
CA GLU A 190 8.71 6.04 -13.84
C GLU A 190 8.88 5.93 -12.32
N LEU A 191 8.18 4.99 -11.65
CA LEU A 191 8.36 4.76 -10.22
C LEU A 191 9.73 4.16 -9.92
N ILE A 192 10.25 3.25 -10.74
CA ILE A 192 11.62 2.73 -10.61
C ILE A 192 12.65 3.87 -10.70
N ASP A 193 12.50 4.76 -11.68
CA ASP A 193 13.45 5.86 -11.85
C ASP A 193 13.38 6.85 -10.69
N LEU A 194 12.17 7.13 -10.19
CA LEU A 194 11.99 7.93 -9.00
C LEU A 194 12.62 7.28 -7.74
N MET A 195 12.49 5.97 -7.58
CA MET A 195 13.15 5.23 -6.49
C MET A 195 14.68 5.33 -6.59
N LYS A 196 15.25 5.17 -7.80
CA LYS A 196 16.70 5.33 -8.03
C LYS A 196 17.18 6.74 -7.69
N LYS A 197 16.40 7.78 -8.06
CA LYS A 197 16.66 9.19 -7.71
C LYS A 197 16.76 9.38 -6.20
N HIS A 198 15.96 8.63 -5.41
CA HIS A 198 16.02 8.61 -3.95
C HIS A 198 16.99 7.57 -3.37
N ASN A 199 18.04 7.23 -4.11
CA ASN A 199 19.16 6.36 -3.73
C ASN A 199 18.82 4.88 -3.50
N PHE A 200 17.61 4.43 -3.77
CA PHE A 200 17.33 3.00 -3.74
C PHE A 200 18.13 2.27 -4.81
N LYS A 201 18.65 1.12 -4.46
CA LYS A 201 19.43 0.25 -5.36
C LYS A 201 18.69 -1.06 -5.63
N LYS A 202 19.13 -1.78 -6.66
CA LYS A 202 18.49 -3.05 -7.08
C LYS A 202 16.97 -2.91 -7.18
N CYS A 203 16.51 -1.76 -7.75
CA CYS A 203 15.11 -1.50 -7.94
C CYS A 203 14.54 -2.38 -9.05
N PHE A 204 13.40 -2.99 -8.78
CA PHE A 204 12.63 -3.74 -9.77
C PHE A 204 11.15 -3.74 -9.42
N TYR A 205 10.33 -4.13 -10.36
CA TYR A 205 8.92 -4.39 -10.12
C TYR A 205 8.50 -5.77 -10.63
N ARG A 206 7.41 -6.27 -10.08
CA ARG A 206 6.72 -7.49 -10.53
C ARG A 206 5.26 -7.19 -10.76
N ASN A 207 4.81 -7.36 -12.00
CA ASN A 207 3.41 -7.24 -12.36
C ASN A 207 2.60 -8.42 -11.81
N LEU A 208 1.40 -8.13 -11.31
CA LEU A 208 0.41 -9.09 -10.85
C LEU A 208 -0.87 -8.91 -11.66
N SER A 209 -1.61 -10.00 -11.87
CA SER A 209 -2.88 -10.00 -12.61
C SER A 209 -2.76 -9.28 -13.96
N GLY A 210 -1.74 -9.63 -14.75
CA GLY A 210 -1.52 -9.01 -16.07
C GLY A 210 -1.09 -7.55 -16.06
N GLY A 211 -0.65 -7.01 -14.93
CA GLY A 211 -0.20 -5.62 -14.80
C GLY A 211 -1.26 -4.66 -14.24
N ILE A 212 -2.41 -5.17 -13.79
CA ILE A 212 -3.41 -4.36 -13.05
C ILE A 212 -2.81 -3.78 -11.79
N VAL A 213 -1.94 -4.55 -11.14
CA VAL A 213 -1.20 -4.19 -9.93
C VAL A 213 0.26 -4.56 -10.10
N SER A 214 1.16 -3.80 -9.50
CA SER A 214 2.57 -4.12 -9.44
C SER A 214 3.11 -4.02 -8.00
N ILE A 215 4.11 -4.86 -7.71
CA ILE A 215 4.92 -4.75 -6.50
C ILE A 215 6.27 -4.19 -6.92
N HIS A 216 6.58 -2.97 -6.47
CA HIS A 216 7.91 -2.37 -6.60
C HIS A 216 8.75 -2.68 -5.38
N SER A 217 10.03 -2.87 -5.57
CA SER A 217 10.99 -3.10 -4.49
C SER A 217 12.34 -2.45 -4.79
N GLY A 218 12.96 -1.93 -3.74
CA GLY A 218 14.31 -1.36 -3.80
C GLY A 218 15.00 -1.45 -2.44
N TRP A 219 16.33 -1.51 -2.46
CA TRP A 219 17.16 -1.66 -1.27
C TRP A 219 17.84 -0.34 -0.91
N LYS A 220 17.96 -0.09 0.38
CA LYS A 220 18.90 0.89 0.92
C LYS A 220 20.25 0.22 1.14
N ILE A 221 21.23 0.50 0.28
CA ILE A 221 22.60 -0.03 0.34
C ILE A 221 23.57 1.14 0.55
#